data_3924586d3c00d1633910bfeb2b99ff7a
#
_entry.id   3924586d3c00d1633910bfeb2b99ff7a
#
_cell.length_a   1.000
_cell.length_b   1.000
_cell.length_c   1.000
_cell.angle_alpha   90.00
_cell.angle_beta   90.00
_cell.angle_gamma   90.00
#
_symmetry.space_group_name_H-M   'P 1'
#
loop_
_entity.id
_entity.type
_entity.pdbx_description
1 polymer ?
#
loop_
_entity_poly.entity_id
_entity_poly.type
_entity_poly.pdbx_seq_one_letter_code
_entity_poly.pdbx_strand_id
1 'polypeptide(L)'
;PYCYRCPMGKEYPACDLACANVVEDIIRTVTSGRPAAFIAETIQGNAGIVVPPPGYFNRIKEILTHFGTLFIADEVQTGFARTGRMFAIEHYDVQPDIMTMAKALGNGAPISAFIATPAVADKYKKPGASTLGGNPVSSTAGLGVIRYIESHDLMGNAERRGAQLRAGLWEIAARHPIIGDVRGLGLMVGAEFVHADKSPAPAELDAVLEELKNRGFIVGKNGIARNVMAFQPPLIITEQ
;
A
#
# COMPACT_ATOMS: atom_id res chain seq x y z
N PRO A 1 -10.30 -6.13 -0.87
CA PRO A 1 -10.99 -5.17 0.02
C PRO A 1 -11.01 -3.78 -0.62
N TYR A 2 -12.05 -3.45 -1.36
CA TYR A 2 -12.19 -2.17 -2.05
C TYR A 2 -13.58 -1.61 -1.78
N CYS A 3 -13.74 -0.86 -0.66
CA CYS A 3 -15.06 -0.47 -0.17
C CYS A 3 -15.81 0.46 -1.14
N TYR A 4 -15.14 1.42 -1.79
CA TYR A 4 -15.78 2.29 -2.77
C TYR A 4 -16.39 1.53 -3.97
N ARG A 5 -15.75 0.43 -4.38
CA ARG A 5 -16.22 -0.48 -5.44
C ARG A 5 -16.29 -1.91 -4.90
N CYS A 6 -17.08 -2.10 -3.84
CA CYS A 6 -17.16 -3.41 -3.21
C CYS A 6 -17.67 -4.46 -4.21
N PRO A 7 -16.88 -5.49 -4.55
CA PRO A 7 -17.28 -6.50 -5.52
C PRO A 7 -18.44 -7.37 -5.02
N MET A 8 -18.76 -7.28 -3.72
CA MET A 8 -19.86 -8.01 -3.08
C MET A 8 -21.11 -7.15 -2.90
N GLY A 9 -21.08 -5.87 -3.35
CA GLY A 9 -22.21 -4.94 -3.21
C GLY A 9 -22.57 -4.61 -1.75
N LYS A 10 -21.62 -4.76 -0.82
CA LYS A 10 -21.83 -4.55 0.62
C LYS A 10 -21.19 -3.26 1.09
N GLU A 11 -21.65 -2.73 2.21
CA GLU A 11 -21.12 -1.52 2.84
C GLU A 11 -20.44 -1.84 4.18
N TYR A 12 -19.25 -1.25 4.40
CA TYR A 12 -18.53 -1.34 5.67
C TYR A 12 -19.11 -0.30 6.67
N PRO A 13 -19.28 -0.63 7.96
CA PRO A 13 -18.89 -1.87 8.64
C PRO A 13 -19.93 -3.00 8.60
N ALA A 14 -21.16 -2.75 8.11
CA ALA A 14 -22.27 -3.72 8.13
C ALA A 14 -21.99 -5.02 7.34
N CYS A 15 -21.00 -5.02 6.45
CA CYS A 15 -20.59 -6.20 5.67
C CYS A 15 -19.82 -7.26 6.49
N ASP A 16 -19.48 -6.99 7.75
CA ASP A 16 -18.68 -7.86 8.62
C ASP A 16 -17.43 -8.43 7.92
N LEU A 17 -16.69 -7.54 7.24
CA LEU A 17 -15.46 -7.89 6.51
C LEU A 17 -15.63 -9.11 5.58
N ALA A 18 -16.78 -9.25 4.92
CA ALA A 18 -17.09 -10.37 4.03
C ALA A 18 -15.96 -10.64 3.00
N CYS A 19 -15.27 -9.59 2.53
CA CYS A 19 -14.13 -9.73 1.62
C CYS A 19 -12.90 -10.42 2.26
N ALA A 20 -12.72 -10.33 3.58
CA ALA A 20 -11.70 -11.10 4.27
C ALA A 20 -12.13 -12.56 4.43
N ASN A 21 -13.41 -12.81 4.70
CA ASN A 21 -13.94 -14.17 4.86
C ASN A 21 -13.82 -15.00 3.57
N VAL A 22 -13.84 -14.38 2.37
CA VAL A 22 -13.58 -15.06 1.09
C VAL A 22 -12.24 -15.79 1.08
N VAL A 23 -11.23 -15.32 1.83
CA VAL A 23 -9.93 -15.99 1.90
C VAL A 23 -10.06 -17.38 2.51
N GLU A 24 -10.92 -17.57 3.50
CA GLU A 24 -11.22 -18.88 4.06
C GLU A 24 -11.85 -19.80 3.01
N ASP A 25 -12.83 -19.31 2.27
CA ASP A 25 -13.49 -20.10 1.21
C ASP A 25 -12.49 -20.50 0.12
N ILE A 26 -11.60 -19.59 -0.29
CA ILE A 26 -10.53 -19.87 -1.27
C ILE A 26 -9.59 -20.95 -0.72
N ILE A 27 -9.15 -20.85 0.52
CA ILE A 27 -8.28 -21.87 1.13
C ILE A 27 -8.94 -23.24 1.07
N ARG A 28 -10.22 -23.32 1.45
CA ARG A 28 -10.97 -24.59 1.51
C ARG A 28 -11.30 -25.19 0.16
N THR A 29 -11.60 -24.35 -0.84
CA THR A 29 -12.23 -24.82 -2.09
C THR A 29 -11.32 -24.74 -3.31
N VAL A 30 -10.33 -23.85 -3.32
CA VAL A 30 -9.50 -23.54 -4.50
C VAL A 30 -8.03 -23.94 -4.30
N THR A 31 -7.60 -24.19 -3.05
CA THR A 31 -6.24 -24.64 -2.75
C THR A 31 -6.22 -26.09 -2.27
N SER A 32 -5.04 -26.59 -1.90
CA SER A 32 -4.89 -27.89 -1.24
C SER A 32 -5.46 -27.96 0.21
N GLY A 33 -6.05 -26.86 0.71
CA GLY A 33 -6.47 -26.71 2.09
C GLY A 33 -5.34 -26.35 3.06
N ARG A 34 -4.10 -26.32 2.58
CA ARG A 34 -2.89 -25.99 3.37
C ARG A 34 -1.90 -25.16 2.54
N PRO A 35 -2.26 -23.93 2.11
CA PRO A 35 -1.31 -23.07 1.40
C PRO A 35 -0.15 -22.70 2.34
N ALA A 36 1.07 -22.63 1.80
CA ALA A 36 2.24 -22.29 2.59
C ALA A 36 2.19 -20.88 3.16
N ALA A 37 1.73 -19.92 2.34
CA ALA A 37 1.65 -18.51 2.71
C ALA A 37 0.56 -17.79 1.92
N PHE A 38 0.10 -16.69 2.50
CA PHE A 38 -0.69 -15.65 1.88
C PHE A 38 0.16 -14.38 1.82
N ILE A 39 0.30 -13.78 0.63
CA ILE A 39 1.03 -12.52 0.44
C ILE A 39 0.05 -11.42 0.02
N ALA A 40 0.17 -10.25 0.62
CA ALA A 40 -0.63 -9.08 0.25
C ALA A 40 0.14 -7.78 0.43
N GLU A 41 -0.07 -6.83 -0.51
CA GLU A 41 0.25 -5.42 -0.27
C GLU A 41 -0.67 -4.88 0.84
N THR A 42 -0.11 -4.18 1.81
CA THR A 42 -0.90 -3.57 2.90
C THR A 42 -1.85 -2.49 2.37
N ILE A 43 -1.41 -1.71 1.39
CA ILE A 43 -2.23 -0.88 0.52
C ILE A 43 -1.91 -1.30 -0.90
N GLN A 44 -2.91 -1.67 -1.68
CA GLN A 44 -2.70 -2.09 -3.06
C GLN A 44 -2.40 -0.86 -3.93
N GLY A 45 -1.11 -0.62 -4.20
CA GLY A 45 -0.64 0.59 -4.87
C GLY A 45 -1.12 0.69 -6.31
N ASN A 46 -0.64 -0.20 -7.17
CA ASN A 46 -0.94 -0.18 -8.61
C ASN A 46 -2.43 -0.45 -8.92
N ALA A 47 -3.13 -1.17 -8.05
CA ALA A 47 -4.57 -1.40 -8.19
C ALA A 47 -5.42 -0.14 -7.95
N GLY A 48 -4.80 0.99 -7.53
CA GLY A 48 -5.46 2.27 -7.37
C GLY A 48 -5.45 2.82 -5.95
N ILE A 49 -4.38 2.61 -5.21
CA ILE A 49 -4.22 3.04 -3.80
C ILE A 49 -5.39 2.52 -2.95
N VAL A 50 -5.66 1.23 -3.06
CA VAL A 50 -6.78 0.61 -2.33
C VAL A 50 -6.37 0.35 -0.89
N VAL A 51 -7.00 1.08 0.03
CA VAL A 51 -6.78 0.94 1.47
C VAL A 51 -7.83 -0.02 2.03
N PRO A 52 -7.43 -1.17 2.59
CA PRO A 52 -8.35 -2.07 3.27
C PRO A 52 -9.03 -1.40 4.47
N PRO A 53 -10.28 -1.73 4.79
CA PRO A 53 -10.97 -1.16 5.95
C PRO A 53 -10.32 -1.62 7.26
N PRO A 54 -10.52 -0.88 8.36
CA PRO A 54 -10.08 -1.30 9.70
C PRO A 54 -10.51 -2.74 10.01
N GLY A 55 -9.64 -3.50 10.68
CA GLY A 55 -9.91 -4.89 11.03
C GLY A 55 -9.68 -5.93 9.91
N TYR A 56 -9.49 -5.50 8.66
CA TYR A 56 -9.30 -6.42 7.54
C TYR A 56 -8.13 -7.39 7.76
N PHE A 57 -6.94 -6.87 8.03
CA PHE A 57 -5.76 -7.71 8.24
C PHE A 57 -5.79 -8.49 9.56
N ASN A 58 -6.49 -8.00 10.58
CA ASN A 58 -6.75 -8.76 11.80
C ASN A 58 -7.55 -10.02 11.47
N ARG A 59 -8.65 -9.86 10.71
CA ARG A 59 -9.48 -11.00 10.27
C ARG A 59 -8.70 -11.96 9.36
N ILE A 60 -7.89 -11.43 8.43
CA ILE A 60 -6.99 -12.25 7.61
C ILE A 60 -6.03 -13.07 8.49
N LYS A 61 -5.37 -12.44 9.48
CA LYS A 61 -4.41 -13.14 10.35
C LYS A 61 -5.08 -14.24 11.18
N GLU A 62 -6.31 -14.02 11.66
CA GLU A 62 -7.10 -15.06 12.34
C GLU A 62 -7.32 -16.27 11.43
N ILE A 63 -7.82 -16.03 10.21
CA ILE A 63 -8.06 -17.10 9.22
C ILE A 63 -6.76 -17.84 8.93
N LEU A 64 -5.69 -17.14 8.59
CA LEU A 64 -4.41 -17.74 8.24
C LEU A 64 -3.83 -18.58 9.40
N THR A 65 -3.96 -18.09 10.62
CA THR A 65 -3.52 -18.82 11.83
C THR A 65 -4.30 -20.12 11.99
N HIS A 66 -5.61 -20.11 11.76
CA HIS A 66 -6.45 -21.32 11.81
C HIS A 66 -5.99 -22.40 10.82
N PHE A 67 -5.53 -22.00 9.62
CA PHE A 67 -5.06 -22.93 8.59
C PHE A 67 -3.55 -23.23 8.66
N GLY A 68 -2.82 -22.63 9.60
CA GLY A 68 -1.35 -22.77 9.68
C GLY A 68 -0.63 -22.16 8.48
N THR A 69 -1.23 -21.15 7.86
CA THR A 69 -0.71 -20.43 6.68
C THR A 69 0.06 -19.18 7.13
N LEU A 70 1.27 -18.96 6.59
CA LEU A 70 2.06 -17.79 6.92
C LEU A 70 1.47 -16.53 6.28
N PHE A 71 1.57 -15.40 6.97
CA PHE A 71 1.24 -14.09 6.42
C PHE A 71 2.50 -13.34 5.99
N ILE A 72 2.58 -12.97 4.71
CA ILE A 72 3.65 -12.13 4.14
C ILE A 72 3.07 -10.75 3.83
N ALA A 73 3.54 -9.72 4.53
CA ALA A 73 3.21 -8.34 4.22
C ALA A 73 4.17 -7.82 3.13
N ASP A 74 3.62 -7.42 1.99
CA ASP A 74 4.38 -6.75 0.93
C ASP A 74 4.42 -5.24 1.19
N GLU A 75 5.52 -4.79 1.81
CA GLU A 75 5.79 -3.39 2.11
C GLU A 75 6.72 -2.71 1.08
N VAL A 76 6.86 -3.32 -0.09
CA VAL A 76 7.74 -2.81 -1.16
C VAL A 76 7.34 -1.39 -1.59
N GLN A 77 6.06 -1.04 -1.56
CA GLN A 77 5.58 0.30 -1.93
C GLN A 77 5.13 1.14 -0.73
N THR A 78 4.68 0.50 0.33
CA THR A 78 4.05 1.14 1.48
C THR A 78 5.02 1.45 2.62
N GLY A 79 6.15 0.75 2.69
CA GLY A 79 7.13 0.87 3.75
C GLY A 79 7.93 2.18 3.74
N PHE A 80 8.74 2.33 4.78
CA PHE A 80 9.67 3.45 4.99
C PHE A 80 8.98 4.81 5.02
N ALA A 81 8.09 4.97 6.00
CA ALA A 81 7.35 6.20 6.33
C ALA A 81 6.28 6.65 5.31
N ARG A 82 6.12 5.97 4.18
CA ARG A 82 5.20 6.38 3.10
C ARG A 82 3.78 6.65 3.58
N THR A 83 3.28 5.86 4.52
CA THR A 83 1.90 5.92 5.02
C THR A 83 1.76 6.63 6.37
N GLY A 84 2.84 7.24 6.88
CA GLY A 84 2.86 7.87 8.21
C GLY A 84 3.31 6.93 9.33
N ARG A 85 3.60 5.68 9.02
CA ARG A 85 4.24 4.68 9.90
C ARG A 85 5.48 4.13 9.20
N MET A 86 6.39 3.48 9.95
CA MET A 86 7.57 2.87 9.33
C MET A 86 7.12 1.81 8.30
N PHE A 87 6.13 1.00 8.64
CA PHE A 87 5.47 0.04 7.77
C PHE A 87 3.96 0.19 7.82
N ALA A 88 3.27 0.04 6.70
CA ALA A 88 1.83 0.26 6.64
C ALA A 88 1.04 -0.77 7.44
N ILE A 89 1.55 -1.99 7.63
CA ILE A 89 0.88 -3.01 8.43
C ILE A 89 0.71 -2.60 9.89
N GLU A 90 1.51 -1.67 10.40
CA GLU A 90 1.37 -1.11 11.74
C GLU A 90 0.04 -0.38 11.96
N HIS A 91 -0.62 0.13 10.90
CA HIS A 91 -1.95 0.72 11.00
C HIS A 91 -3.04 -0.27 11.43
N TYR A 92 -2.77 -1.56 11.30
CA TYR A 92 -3.71 -2.65 11.63
C TYR A 92 -3.33 -3.39 12.92
N ASP A 93 -2.20 -3.01 13.54
CA ASP A 93 -1.67 -3.71 14.72
C ASP A 93 -1.53 -5.23 14.50
N VAL A 94 -1.06 -5.62 13.32
CA VAL A 94 -0.87 -7.03 12.93
C VAL A 94 0.60 -7.30 12.68
N GLN A 95 1.13 -8.35 13.31
CA GLN A 95 2.49 -8.83 13.05
C GLN A 95 2.47 -9.86 11.92
N PRO A 96 3.08 -9.58 10.75
CA PRO A 96 3.27 -10.57 9.69
C PRO A 96 4.35 -11.59 10.09
N ASP A 97 4.32 -12.76 9.46
CA ASP A 97 5.36 -13.78 9.64
C ASP A 97 6.60 -13.48 8.81
N ILE A 98 6.39 -12.83 7.66
CA ILE A 98 7.44 -12.34 6.76
C ILE A 98 7.03 -10.95 6.26
N MET A 99 8.01 -10.08 6.03
CA MET A 99 7.81 -8.78 5.39
C MET A 99 8.82 -8.58 4.27
N THR A 100 8.36 -8.16 3.09
CA THR A 100 9.20 -7.83 1.93
C THR A 100 9.34 -6.32 1.76
N MET A 101 10.53 -5.86 1.38
CA MET A 101 10.90 -4.45 1.32
C MET A 101 11.81 -4.16 0.12
N ALA A 102 11.63 -3.00 -0.51
CA ALA A 102 12.49 -2.51 -1.59
C ALA A 102 12.31 -0.99 -1.78
N LYS A 103 12.44 -0.50 -3.01
CA LYS A 103 12.14 0.88 -3.44
C LYS A 103 12.69 1.94 -2.49
N ALA A 104 11.84 2.50 -1.61
CA ALA A 104 12.22 3.55 -0.67
C ALA A 104 13.37 3.15 0.27
N LEU A 105 13.56 1.86 0.55
CA LEU A 105 14.68 1.35 1.34
C LEU A 105 16.03 1.87 0.83
N GLY A 106 16.21 1.92 -0.48
CA GLY A 106 17.47 2.34 -1.09
C GLY A 106 17.48 3.79 -1.57
N ASN A 107 16.31 4.44 -1.65
CA ASN A 107 16.12 5.80 -2.20
C ASN A 107 16.89 6.02 -3.53
N GLY A 108 16.78 5.05 -4.45
CA GLY A 108 17.47 5.03 -5.74
C GLY A 108 18.64 4.05 -5.82
N ALA A 109 19.25 3.65 -4.71
CA ALA A 109 20.21 2.55 -4.71
C ALA A 109 19.48 1.19 -4.85
N PRO A 110 20.01 0.24 -5.65
CA PRO A 110 19.36 -1.05 -5.87
C PRO A 110 19.53 -1.96 -4.65
N ILE A 111 18.49 -1.99 -3.79
CA ILE A 111 18.44 -2.87 -2.63
C ILE A 111 17.00 -3.35 -2.41
N SER A 112 16.88 -4.61 -2.07
CA SER A 112 15.68 -5.20 -1.51
C SER A 112 16.04 -6.05 -0.30
N ALA A 113 15.07 -6.25 0.58
CA ALA A 113 15.26 -7.07 1.76
C ALA A 113 13.95 -7.80 2.10
N PHE A 114 14.06 -8.84 2.89
CA PHE A 114 12.94 -9.38 3.63
C PHE A 114 13.39 -9.69 5.05
N ILE A 115 12.45 -9.65 5.96
CA ILE A 115 12.61 -10.10 7.34
C ILE A 115 11.57 -11.16 7.65
N ALA A 116 11.89 -12.05 8.57
CA ALA A 116 10.99 -13.09 9.02
C ALA A 116 11.04 -13.22 10.53
N THR A 117 9.97 -13.73 11.12
CA THR A 117 10.00 -14.12 12.55
C THR A 117 11.03 -15.21 12.79
N PRO A 118 11.63 -15.31 14.00
CA PRO A 118 12.59 -16.35 14.32
C PRO A 118 12.07 -17.76 14.01
N ALA A 119 10.79 -18.03 14.28
CA ALA A 119 10.17 -19.33 14.02
C ALA A 119 10.20 -19.74 12.55
N VAL A 120 10.11 -18.75 11.63
CA VAL A 120 10.22 -18.97 10.18
C VAL A 120 11.69 -19.02 9.76
N ALA A 121 12.51 -18.05 10.20
CA ALA A 121 13.91 -17.95 9.85
C ALA A 121 14.72 -19.20 10.23
N ASP A 122 14.45 -19.78 11.39
CA ASP A 122 15.11 -20.99 11.89
C ASP A 122 14.85 -22.25 11.03
N LYS A 123 13.84 -22.22 10.15
CA LYS A 123 13.60 -23.33 9.19
C LYS A 123 14.49 -23.25 7.97
N TYR A 124 15.10 -22.10 7.69
CA TYR A 124 16.01 -21.94 6.57
C TYR A 124 17.41 -22.46 6.90
N LYS A 125 17.68 -23.71 6.54
CA LYS A 125 18.93 -24.41 6.88
C LYS A 125 19.90 -24.56 5.68
N LYS A 126 19.48 -24.12 4.49
CA LYS A 126 20.33 -24.23 3.29
C LYS A 126 21.13 -22.95 3.07
N PRO A 127 22.37 -23.07 2.57
CA PRO A 127 23.12 -21.88 2.22
C PRO A 127 22.43 -21.11 1.09
N GLY A 128 22.34 -19.79 1.22
CA GLY A 128 21.94 -18.86 0.17
C GLY A 128 23.16 -18.13 -0.38
N ALA A 129 23.16 -17.85 -1.67
CA ALA A 129 24.20 -17.05 -2.31
C ALA A 129 23.59 -15.99 -3.21
N SER A 130 24.15 -14.80 -3.17
CA SER A 130 23.81 -13.70 -4.08
C SER A 130 25.09 -12.92 -4.40
N THR A 131 25.39 -12.75 -5.68
CA THR A 131 26.62 -12.06 -6.10
C THR A 131 26.64 -10.60 -5.60
N LEU A 132 25.53 -9.91 -5.62
CA LEU A 132 25.43 -8.48 -5.27
C LEU A 132 24.57 -8.23 -4.01
N GLY A 133 23.92 -9.25 -3.45
CA GLY A 133 23.12 -9.11 -2.25
C GLY A 133 23.96 -8.73 -1.04
N GLY A 134 23.48 -7.74 -0.26
CA GLY A 134 24.16 -7.26 0.93
C GLY A 134 25.48 -6.50 0.65
N ASN A 135 25.68 -5.99 -0.57
CA ASN A 135 26.90 -5.22 -0.86
C ASN A 135 26.97 -3.93 -0.01
N PRO A 136 28.19 -3.48 0.36
CA PRO A 136 28.34 -2.35 1.29
C PRO A 136 27.72 -1.04 0.81
N VAL A 137 27.73 -0.77 -0.50
CA VAL A 137 27.23 0.48 -1.06
C VAL A 137 25.72 0.58 -0.87
N SER A 138 24.95 -0.38 -1.36
CA SER A 138 23.50 -0.39 -1.24
C SER A 138 23.03 -0.54 0.21
N SER A 139 23.75 -1.34 1.03
CA SER A 139 23.43 -1.51 2.45
C SER A 139 23.65 -0.22 3.24
N THR A 140 24.73 0.53 2.93
CA THR A 140 25.00 1.84 3.55
C THR A 140 23.93 2.86 3.14
N ALA A 141 23.49 2.86 1.87
CA ALA A 141 22.40 3.71 1.42
C ALA A 141 21.10 3.40 2.19
N GLY A 142 20.73 2.13 2.31
CA GLY A 142 19.55 1.72 3.09
C GLY A 142 19.61 2.14 4.55
N LEU A 143 20.75 1.96 5.20
CA LEU A 143 20.97 2.42 6.58
C LEU A 143 20.85 3.94 6.70
N GLY A 144 21.40 4.68 5.72
CA GLY A 144 21.28 6.14 5.64
C GLY A 144 19.83 6.59 5.53
N VAL A 145 19.01 5.91 4.71
CA VAL A 145 17.57 6.19 4.56
C VAL A 145 16.84 6.01 5.88
N ILE A 146 17.04 4.88 6.55
CA ILE A 146 16.35 4.59 7.83
C ILE A 146 16.70 5.67 8.87
N ARG A 147 17.97 5.97 9.05
CA ARG A 147 18.43 7.01 9.98
C ARG A 147 17.88 8.39 9.64
N TYR A 148 17.79 8.73 8.36
CA TYR A 148 17.25 10.01 7.93
C TYR A 148 15.74 10.11 8.22
N ILE A 149 14.97 9.05 7.96
CA ILE A 149 13.54 8.98 8.30
C ILE A 149 13.31 9.22 9.80
N GLU A 150 14.08 8.54 10.65
CA GLU A 150 13.95 8.65 12.11
C GLU A 150 14.38 10.03 12.62
N SER A 151 15.53 10.56 12.15
CA SER A 151 16.06 11.82 12.65
C SER A 151 15.32 13.08 12.18
N HIS A 152 14.49 13.00 11.14
CA HIS A 152 13.77 14.13 10.53
C HIS A 152 12.25 14.04 10.65
N ASP A 153 11.72 13.16 11.50
CA ASP A 153 10.27 12.96 11.69
C ASP A 153 9.50 12.81 10.36
N LEU A 154 10.04 12.03 9.42
CA LEU A 154 9.39 11.88 8.11
C LEU A 154 8.07 11.11 8.19
N MET A 155 7.88 10.25 9.20
CA MET A 155 6.59 9.61 9.46
C MET A 155 5.52 10.65 9.82
N GLY A 156 5.81 11.52 10.78
CA GLY A 156 4.89 12.60 11.15
C GLY A 156 4.67 13.60 10.02
N ASN A 157 5.71 13.92 9.22
CA ASN A 157 5.54 14.75 8.03
C ASN A 157 4.61 14.10 7.01
N ALA A 158 4.79 12.81 6.71
CA ALA A 158 3.93 12.08 5.77
C ALA A 158 2.47 12.08 6.23
N GLU A 159 2.21 11.92 7.52
CA GLU A 159 0.86 11.98 8.08
C GLU A 159 0.22 13.36 7.90
N ARG A 160 0.92 14.43 8.34
CA ARG A 160 0.43 15.83 8.26
C ARG A 160 0.21 16.26 6.81
N ARG A 161 1.20 16.07 5.93
CA ARG A 161 1.10 16.49 4.52
C ARG A 161 0.11 15.63 3.74
N GLY A 162 0.01 14.34 4.07
CA GLY A 162 -1.00 13.46 3.50
C GLY A 162 -2.43 13.85 3.89
N ALA A 163 -2.65 14.25 5.14
CA ALA A 163 -3.94 14.77 5.58
C ALA A 163 -4.31 16.07 4.84
N GLN A 164 -3.35 17.01 4.70
CA GLN A 164 -3.52 18.25 3.93
C GLN A 164 -3.88 17.96 2.47
N LEU A 165 -3.14 17.06 1.82
CA LEU A 165 -3.39 16.68 0.43
C LEU A 165 -4.79 16.08 0.24
N ARG A 166 -5.18 15.14 1.10
CA ARG A 166 -6.52 14.53 1.04
C ARG A 166 -7.63 15.56 1.26
N ALA A 167 -7.45 16.48 2.22
CA ALA A 167 -8.42 17.54 2.47
C ALA A 167 -8.61 18.43 1.23
N GLY A 168 -7.52 18.91 0.63
CA GLY A 168 -7.59 19.71 -0.60
C GLY A 168 -8.21 18.96 -1.78
N LEU A 169 -7.92 17.67 -1.93
CA LEU A 169 -8.55 16.85 -2.97
C LEU A 169 -10.06 16.66 -2.74
N TRP A 170 -10.50 16.52 -1.49
CA TRP A 170 -11.93 16.47 -1.16
C TRP A 170 -12.65 17.81 -1.42
N GLU A 171 -11.99 18.95 -1.16
CA GLU A 171 -12.52 20.27 -1.53
C GLU A 171 -12.69 20.42 -3.04
N ILE A 172 -11.76 19.87 -3.82
CA ILE A 172 -11.86 19.83 -5.28
C ILE A 172 -12.99 18.89 -5.72
N ALA A 173 -13.07 17.70 -5.14
CA ALA A 173 -14.11 16.71 -5.44
C ALA A 173 -15.52 17.26 -5.18
N ALA A 174 -15.71 18.05 -4.13
CA ALA A 174 -17.00 18.69 -3.83
C ALA A 174 -17.50 19.62 -4.96
N ARG A 175 -16.58 20.18 -5.76
CA ARG A 175 -16.88 21.07 -6.91
C ARG A 175 -16.83 20.34 -8.25
N HIS A 176 -16.18 19.19 -8.29
CA HIS A 176 -15.94 18.40 -9.51
C HIS A 176 -16.34 16.94 -9.28
N PRO A 177 -17.62 16.59 -9.53
CA PRO A 177 -18.16 15.23 -9.25
C PRO A 177 -17.47 14.10 -10.04
N ILE A 178 -16.62 14.44 -11.00
CA ILE A 178 -15.78 13.46 -11.70
C ILE A 178 -14.76 12.79 -10.78
N ILE A 179 -14.42 13.41 -9.64
CA ILE A 179 -13.63 12.78 -8.58
C ILE A 179 -14.60 12.12 -7.63
N GLY A 180 -14.81 10.81 -7.80
CA GLY A 180 -15.80 10.06 -7.04
C GLY A 180 -15.30 9.56 -5.69
N ASP A 181 -13.98 9.44 -5.50
CA ASP A 181 -13.38 9.00 -4.24
C ASP A 181 -11.96 9.55 -4.06
N VAL A 182 -11.62 9.92 -2.83
CA VAL A 182 -10.25 10.27 -2.42
C VAL A 182 -9.88 9.43 -1.21
N ARG A 183 -8.82 8.66 -1.34
CA ARG A 183 -8.37 7.70 -0.32
C ARG A 183 -6.85 7.66 -0.17
N GLY A 184 -6.37 7.08 0.90
CA GLY A 184 -4.93 6.91 1.14
C GLY A 184 -4.56 7.07 2.60
N LEU A 185 -3.31 6.73 2.92
CA LEU A 185 -2.68 6.97 4.22
C LEU A 185 -1.34 7.67 3.99
N GLY A 186 -1.02 8.62 4.86
CA GLY A 186 0.18 9.44 4.72
C GLY A 186 0.27 10.07 3.32
N LEU A 187 1.44 10.01 2.72
CA LEU A 187 1.74 10.48 1.36
C LEU A 187 1.58 9.38 0.29
N MET A 188 0.64 8.48 0.47
CA MET A 188 0.18 7.52 -0.53
C MET A 188 -1.31 7.74 -0.75
N VAL A 189 -1.67 8.61 -1.71
CA VAL A 189 -3.03 9.11 -1.90
C VAL A 189 -3.50 8.86 -3.34
N GLY A 190 -4.75 8.43 -3.49
CA GLY A 190 -5.42 8.24 -4.77
C GLY A 190 -6.69 9.07 -4.88
N ALA A 191 -6.91 9.69 -6.04
CA ALA A 191 -8.16 10.32 -6.41
C ALA A 191 -8.75 9.56 -7.61
N GLU A 192 -9.94 9.01 -7.46
CA GLU A 192 -10.56 8.16 -8.48
C GLU A 192 -11.53 8.94 -9.37
N PHE A 193 -11.29 8.89 -10.66
CA PHE A 193 -12.10 9.56 -11.69
C PHE A 193 -13.21 8.63 -12.19
N VAL A 194 -14.44 9.14 -12.16
CA VAL A 194 -15.65 8.39 -12.51
C VAL A 194 -16.67 9.26 -13.24
N HIS A 195 -17.51 8.64 -14.06
CA HIS A 195 -18.72 9.26 -14.57
C HIS A 195 -19.86 9.25 -13.53
N ALA A 196 -20.97 9.88 -13.85
CA ALA A 196 -22.12 9.99 -12.94
C ALA A 196 -22.71 8.62 -12.52
N ASP A 197 -22.59 7.62 -13.37
CA ASP A 197 -23.00 6.23 -13.10
C ASP A 197 -21.94 5.40 -12.36
N LYS A 198 -20.87 6.05 -11.87
CA LYS A 198 -19.69 5.45 -11.27
C LYS A 198 -18.83 4.59 -12.21
N SER A 199 -19.09 4.57 -13.51
CA SER A 199 -18.17 3.94 -14.46
C SER A 199 -16.82 4.67 -14.46
N PRO A 200 -15.68 3.98 -14.72
CA PRO A 200 -14.36 4.60 -14.75
C PRO A 200 -14.23 5.66 -15.84
N ALA A 201 -13.55 6.77 -15.55
CA ALA A 201 -13.28 7.89 -16.46
C ALA A 201 -11.76 8.04 -16.77
N PRO A 202 -11.11 7.07 -17.46
CA PRO A 202 -9.68 7.10 -17.71
C PRO A 202 -9.25 8.15 -18.75
N ALA A 203 -10.11 8.50 -19.70
CA ALA A 203 -9.80 9.49 -20.74
C ALA A 203 -9.77 10.91 -20.16
N GLU A 204 -10.68 11.23 -19.27
CA GLU A 204 -10.74 12.50 -18.56
C GLU A 204 -9.55 12.65 -17.61
N LEU A 205 -9.15 11.55 -16.96
CA LEU A 205 -7.92 11.55 -16.18
C LEU A 205 -6.68 11.81 -17.06
N ASP A 206 -6.59 11.21 -18.26
CA ASP A 206 -5.48 11.47 -19.19
C ASP A 206 -5.40 12.96 -19.56
N ALA A 207 -6.52 13.59 -19.86
CA ALA A 207 -6.57 15.01 -20.18
C ALA A 207 -6.08 15.88 -18.99
N VAL A 208 -6.48 15.54 -17.76
CA VAL A 208 -6.02 16.23 -16.54
C VAL A 208 -4.52 16.03 -16.32
N LEU A 209 -4.01 14.81 -16.50
CA LEU A 209 -2.58 14.52 -16.33
C LEU A 209 -1.72 15.26 -17.36
N GLU A 210 -2.20 15.38 -18.61
CA GLU A 210 -1.50 16.14 -19.65
C GLU A 210 -1.46 17.64 -19.30
N GLU A 211 -2.56 18.21 -18.82
CA GLU A 211 -2.62 19.59 -18.37
C GLU A 211 -1.73 19.85 -17.15
N LEU A 212 -1.70 18.93 -16.18
CA LEU A 212 -0.79 18.99 -15.02
C LEU A 212 0.67 18.98 -15.47
N LYS A 213 1.03 18.13 -16.43
CA LYS A 213 2.37 18.07 -17.00
C LYS A 213 2.77 19.41 -17.64
N ASN A 214 1.85 20.04 -18.41
CA ASN A 214 2.08 21.34 -19.04
C ASN A 214 2.30 22.45 -17.99
N ARG A 215 1.77 22.28 -16.78
CA ARG A 215 1.98 23.17 -15.62
C ARG A 215 3.17 22.80 -14.75
N GLY A 216 3.96 21.80 -15.14
CA GLY A 216 5.16 21.37 -14.41
C GLY A 216 4.92 20.31 -13.32
N PHE A 217 3.73 19.69 -13.27
CA PHE A 217 3.42 18.63 -12.30
C PHE A 217 3.42 17.26 -12.99
N ILE A 218 4.19 16.31 -12.42
CA ILE A 218 4.19 14.91 -12.85
C ILE A 218 3.49 14.09 -11.78
N VAL A 219 2.35 13.50 -12.14
CA VAL A 219 1.51 12.71 -11.22
C VAL A 219 1.28 11.32 -11.82
N GLY A 220 1.20 10.30 -10.97
CA GLY A 220 1.02 8.91 -11.39
C GLY A 220 -0.42 8.59 -11.80
N LYS A 221 -0.56 7.53 -12.63
CA LYS A 221 -1.84 6.98 -13.05
C LYS A 221 -1.91 5.49 -12.70
N ASN A 222 -2.81 5.14 -11.82
CA ASN A 222 -3.02 3.80 -11.28
C ASN A 222 -4.47 3.32 -11.49
N GLY A 223 -4.82 2.19 -10.89
CA GLY A 223 -6.14 1.57 -10.97
C GLY A 223 -6.24 0.55 -12.11
N ILE A 224 -7.02 -0.51 -11.89
CA ILE A 224 -7.27 -1.56 -12.88
C ILE A 224 -7.87 -0.96 -14.17
N ALA A 225 -8.77 0.01 -14.01
CA ALA A 225 -9.38 0.75 -15.13
C ALA A 225 -8.58 2.01 -15.54
N ARG A 226 -7.36 2.22 -14.99
CA ARG A 226 -6.52 3.36 -15.31
C ARG A 226 -7.18 4.72 -15.06
N ASN A 227 -7.98 4.82 -14.03
CA ASN A 227 -8.81 5.99 -13.69
C ASN A 227 -8.50 6.57 -12.29
N VAL A 228 -7.36 6.19 -11.68
CA VAL A 228 -6.94 6.71 -10.38
C VAL A 228 -5.70 7.56 -10.55
N MET A 229 -5.79 8.85 -10.20
CA MET A 229 -4.64 9.75 -10.05
C MET A 229 -3.93 9.39 -8.75
N ALA A 230 -2.65 9.06 -8.83
CA ALA A 230 -1.86 8.58 -7.69
C ALA A 230 -0.79 9.60 -7.29
N PHE A 231 -0.85 10.03 -6.04
CA PHE A 231 0.07 10.99 -5.44
C PHE A 231 1.01 10.26 -4.47
N GLN A 232 2.28 10.29 -4.78
CA GLN A 232 3.35 9.73 -3.95
C GLN A 232 4.56 10.68 -3.97
N PRO A 233 4.40 11.92 -3.47
CA PRO A 233 5.47 12.90 -3.49
C PRO A 233 6.63 12.48 -2.56
N PRO A 234 7.80 13.13 -2.67
CA PRO A 234 8.90 12.94 -1.72
C PRO A 234 8.44 13.15 -0.28
N LEU A 235 8.95 12.34 0.66
CA LEU A 235 8.57 12.43 2.08
C LEU A 235 8.96 13.75 2.74
N ILE A 236 9.89 14.49 2.13
CA ILE A 236 10.35 15.80 2.58
C ILE A 236 9.50 16.97 2.06
N ILE A 237 8.38 16.68 1.36
CA ILE A 237 7.49 17.74 0.85
C ILE A 237 7.05 18.67 1.99
N THR A 238 7.01 19.97 1.68
CA THR A 238 6.62 21.03 2.62
C THR A 238 5.14 21.40 2.44
N GLU A 239 4.69 22.41 3.17
CA GLU A 239 3.30 22.88 3.14
C GLU A 239 2.94 23.67 1.86
N GLN A 240 3.93 24.20 1.16
CA GLN A 240 3.75 25.05 -0.02
C GLN A 240 3.41 24.28 -1.27
#